data_81b43f3cfade32a9433c44bb9d0e82f2
#
_entry.id   81b43f3cfade32a9433c44bb9d0e82f2
#
_cell.length_a   1.000
_cell.length_b   1.000
_cell.length_c   1.000
_cell.angle_alpha   90.00
_cell.angle_beta   90.00
_cell.angle_gamma   90.00
#
_symmetry.space_group_name_H-M   'P 1'
#
loop_
_entity.id
_entity.type
_entity.pdbx_description
1 polymer ?
#
loop_
_entity_poly.entity_id
_entity_poly.type
_entity_poly.pdbx_seq_one_letter_code
_entity_poly.pdbx_strand_id
1 'polypeptide(L)'
;MKPAALLRALFLVLAIGLTGAAGAKTAAAPAKEAPAADPNESCLMCHGDASAKGASGNSIAVDAAVFAKSVHGEMQFKCTDCHADTSVDKLPHPEKLAPAACISCHEDAVKAYQGTAHAKARDKGQGMAATCHDCHGSHDIKRSADPASRTNFANIEATCGACHGNDKIVEQAHLPGGNIQAKYHDSIHGQLVEGKSVYSASAPTCTSCHGAHSIQPKSEADSRVARANIPSTCGSCHQREKTVFDKGRHGAQLQTGNTAAPVCSDCHGAHTIQRASTPAWQNEVVGACGNCHDDFITSFRHTYHGKVSTMGFGKVATCASCHGAHDVRPASDPLSTVAPENRLQTCRTCHPKAGPQFVSWDPHPRPKDKERDLILYWTNIFMEVLLVGVFLFFGLHTVLWAYRGLKQKLQRSDGK
;
A
#
# COMPACT_ATOMS: atom_id res chain seq x y z
N MET A 1 -5.28 -34.23 -40.21
CA MET A 1 -5.58 -34.29 -41.68
C MET A 1 -5.60 -32.89 -42.23
N LYS A 2 -4.65 -32.55 -43.10
CA LYS A 2 -4.63 -31.42 -44.06
C LYS A 2 -5.67 -31.72 -45.18
N PRO A 3 -6.03 -30.81 -46.14
CA PRO A 3 -5.39 -29.58 -46.56
C PRO A 3 -6.32 -28.46 -47.12
N ALA A 4 -5.73 -27.31 -47.42
CA ALA A 4 -5.70 -26.54 -48.71
C ALA A 4 -6.97 -25.76 -49.11
N ALA A 5 -6.99 -24.68 -49.85
CA ALA A 5 -6.04 -23.96 -50.71
C ALA A 5 -6.62 -22.62 -51.14
N LEU A 6 -5.74 -21.67 -51.46
CA LEU A 6 -5.69 -20.73 -52.60
C LEU A 6 -6.99 -20.01 -53.10
N LEU A 7 -6.93 -18.67 -53.19
CA LEU A 7 -7.13 -18.00 -54.48
C LEU A 7 -6.43 -16.61 -54.52
N ARG A 8 -5.50 -16.46 -55.43
CA ARG A 8 -4.92 -15.21 -55.94
C ARG A 8 -5.89 -14.61 -56.98
N ALA A 9 -6.13 -13.31 -56.95
CA ALA A 9 -6.66 -12.61 -58.09
C ALA A 9 -5.77 -11.40 -58.42
N LEU A 10 -5.12 -11.50 -59.54
CA LEU A 10 -4.29 -10.55 -60.27
C LEU A 10 -5.22 -9.60 -61.04
N PHE A 11 -5.09 -8.30 -60.90
CA PHE A 11 -5.62 -7.34 -61.90
C PHE A 11 -4.51 -6.47 -62.42
N LEU A 12 -4.21 -6.73 -63.68
CA LEU A 12 -3.40 -5.96 -64.61
C LEU A 12 -4.34 -4.91 -65.27
N VAL A 13 -4.02 -3.62 -65.24
CA VAL A 13 -4.69 -2.62 -66.07
C VAL A 13 -3.63 -1.76 -66.80
N LEU A 14 -3.83 -1.77 -68.07
CA LEU A 14 -3.07 -1.27 -69.20
C LEU A 14 -2.93 0.26 -69.17
N ALA A 15 -1.74 0.76 -69.52
CA ALA A 15 -1.46 2.15 -69.76
C ALA A 15 -1.91 2.58 -71.18
N ILE A 16 -2.55 3.71 -71.28
CA ILE A 16 -2.70 4.45 -72.56
C ILE A 16 -2.19 5.88 -72.31
N GLY A 17 -1.13 6.21 -73.01
CA GLY A 17 -0.55 7.53 -72.95
C GLY A 17 -1.33 8.59 -73.82
N LEU A 18 -1.36 9.80 -73.34
CA LEU A 18 -1.59 10.98 -74.14
C LEU A 18 -0.62 12.08 -73.69
N THR A 19 0.23 12.46 -74.57
CA THR A 19 1.13 13.61 -74.45
C THR A 19 0.38 14.93 -74.57
N GLY A 20 0.46 15.72 -73.48
CA GLY A 20 0.02 17.13 -73.53
C GLY A 20 1.09 17.99 -72.87
N ALA A 21 1.83 18.75 -73.68
CA ALA A 21 2.76 19.73 -73.16
C ALA A 21 2.00 20.94 -72.62
N ALA A 22 2.17 21.22 -71.31
CA ALA A 22 1.71 22.46 -70.70
C ALA A 22 2.82 23.01 -69.80
N GLY A 23 3.15 24.29 -70.03
CA GLY A 23 4.28 25.00 -69.49
C GLY A 23 4.40 24.96 -67.94
N ALA A 24 5.60 24.66 -67.47
CA ALA A 24 5.97 24.80 -66.12
C ALA A 24 6.00 26.24 -65.64
N LYS A 25 4.97 26.66 -64.91
CA LYS A 25 5.08 27.80 -64.03
C LYS A 25 5.81 27.32 -62.80
N THR A 26 7.06 27.72 -62.59
CA THR A 26 7.78 27.56 -61.33
C THR A 26 7.00 28.23 -60.20
N ALA A 27 6.28 27.43 -59.41
CA ALA A 27 5.74 27.89 -58.14
C ALA A 27 6.92 28.20 -57.24
N ALA A 28 7.08 29.42 -56.81
CA ALA A 28 8.01 29.80 -55.76
C ALA A 28 7.70 28.95 -54.49
N ALA A 29 8.72 28.33 -53.91
CA ALA A 29 8.60 27.65 -52.64
C ALA A 29 8.02 28.63 -51.59
N PRO A 30 7.07 28.21 -50.73
CA PRO A 30 6.58 29.08 -49.69
C PRO A 30 7.76 29.54 -48.83
N ALA A 31 7.86 30.85 -48.66
CA ALA A 31 8.83 31.44 -47.75
C ALA A 31 8.66 30.78 -46.39
N LYS A 32 9.76 30.27 -45.81
CA LYS A 32 9.80 29.77 -44.45
C LYS A 32 9.31 30.90 -43.56
N GLU A 33 8.10 30.80 -43.03
CA GLU A 33 7.59 31.74 -42.02
C GLU A 33 8.65 31.88 -40.93
N ALA A 34 9.01 33.13 -40.62
CA ALA A 34 9.89 33.38 -39.50
C ALA A 34 9.25 32.75 -38.23
N PRO A 35 10.01 32.10 -37.38
CA PRO A 35 9.45 31.55 -36.17
C PRO A 35 8.71 32.65 -35.40
N ALA A 36 7.46 32.43 -35.04
CA ALA A 36 6.69 33.37 -34.24
C ALA A 36 7.51 33.68 -32.99
N ALA A 37 7.62 34.97 -32.63
CA ALA A 37 8.34 35.40 -31.45
C ALA A 37 7.78 34.66 -30.23
N ASP A 38 8.66 34.18 -29.36
CA ASP A 38 8.24 33.51 -28.10
C ASP A 38 7.36 34.46 -27.28
N PRO A 39 6.09 34.13 -27.01
CA PRO A 39 5.19 35.00 -26.26
C PRO A 39 5.71 35.31 -24.83
N ASN A 40 6.73 34.63 -24.37
CA ASN A 40 7.32 34.75 -23.06
C ASN A 40 8.68 35.49 -23.06
N GLU A 41 9.17 35.93 -24.23
CA GLU A 41 10.50 36.54 -24.38
C GLU A 41 10.71 37.70 -23.40
N SER A 42 9.71 38.57 -23.24
CA SER A 42 9.80 39.71 -22.32
C SER A 42 9.99 39.31 -20.86
N CYS A 43 9.41 38.24 -20.43
CA CYS A 43 9.58 37.71 -19.06
C CYS A 43 10.94 37.02 -18.91
N LEU A 44 11.35 36.30 -19.95
CA LEU A 44 12.60 35.51 -19.94
C LEU A 44 13.85 36.39 -20.04
N MET A 45 13.75 37.66 -20.47
CA MET A 45 14.87 38.63 -20.40
C MET A 45 15.44 38.75 -18.96
N CYS A 46 14.58 38.65 -17.93
CA CYS A 46 15.00 38.70 -16.54
C CYS A 46 14.97 37.30 -15.93
N HIS A 47 13.88 36.53 -16.12
CA HIS A 47 13.70 35.22 -15.46
C HIS A 47 14.46 34.09 -16.17
N GLY A 48 15.00 34.30 -17.36
CA GLY A 48 15.86 33.33 -18.06
C GLY A 48 17.30 33.27 -17.55
N ASP A 49 17.72 34.26 -16.74
CA ASP A 49 19.04 34.25 -16.13
C ASP A 49 19.09 33.28 -14.95
N ALA A 50 19.94 32.26 -15.06
CA ALA A 50 20.12 31.24 -14.02
C ALA A 50 20.56 31.82 -12.65
N SER A 51 21.16 33.01 -12.65
CA SER A 51 21.60 33.72 -11.44
C SER A 51 20.52 34.61 -10.83
N ALA A 52 19.37 34.80 -11.50
CA ALA A 52 18.30 35.69 -11.08
C ALA A 52 17.74 35.29 -9.69
N LYS A 53 17.72 36.29 -8.80
CA LYS A 53 17.22 36.12 -7.42
C LYS A 53 16.19 37.17 -7.09
N GLY A 54 15.14 36.78 -6.40
CA GLY A 54 14.18 37.69 -5.79
C GLY A 54 14.75 38.36 -4.54
N ALA A 55 14.03 39.31 -3.94
CA ALA A 55 14.45 40.03 -2.75
C ALA A 55 14.72 39.14 -1.52
N SER A 56 14.03 37.98 -1.46
CA SER A 56 14.28 36.96 -0.43
C SER A 56 15.56 36.12 -0.64
N GLY A 57 16.31 36.37 -1.74
CA GLY A 57 17.49 35.62 -2.13
C GLY A 57 17.20 34.26 -2.82
N ASN A 58 15.96 33.87 -2.94
CA ASN A 58 15.57 32.64 -3.64
C ASN A 58 15.71 32.82 -5.16
N SER A 59 16.07 31.76 -5.88
CA SER A 59 16.10 31.78 -7.34
C SER A 59 14.69 32.04 -7.90
N ILE A 60 14.64 32.97 -8.84
CA ILE A 60 13.43 33.25 -9.66
C ILE A 60 13.65 32.87 -11.13
N ALA A 61 14.76 32.15 -11.40
CA ALA A 61 15.11 31.72 -12.75
C ALA A 61 14.15 30.65 -13.25
N VAL A 62 13.78 30.75 -14.52
CA VAL A 62 12.98 29.77 -15.26
C VAL A 62 13.81 29.28 -16.43
N ASP A 63 14.04 27.98 -16.50
CA ASP A 63 14.65 27.36 -17.70
C ASP A 63 13.64 27.32 -18.84
N ALA A 64 13.83 28.20 -19.83
CA ALA A 64 12.96 28.30 -21.00
C ALA A 64 12.88 27.00 -21.80
N ALA A 65 13.98 26.24 -21.89
CA ALA A 65 14.01 24.97 -22.61
C ALA A 65 13.24 23.86 -21.86
N VAL A 66 13.26 23.89 -20.55
CA VAL A 66 12.46 22.98 -19.70
C VAL A 66 10.98 23.35 -19.82
N PHE A 67 10.64 24.64 -19.70
CA PHE A 67 9.26 25.07 -19.83
C PHE A 67 8.69 24.75 -21.23
N ALA A 68 9.43 24.99 -22.29
CA ALA A 68 9.00 24.71 -23.68
C ALA A 68 8.67 23.21 -23.90
N LYS A 69 9.28 22.29 -23.08
CA LYS A 69 9.01 20.85 -23.10
C LYS A 69 7.97 20.42 -22.07
N SER A 70 7.43 21.34 -21.31
CA SER A 70 6.31 21.08 -20.41
C SER A 70 5.01 20.97 -21.18
N VAL A 71 3.99 20.37 -20.59
CA VAL A 71 2.65 20.29 -21.18
C VAL A 71 2.10 21.68 -21.58
N HIS A 72 2.32 22.67 -20.70
CA HIS A 72 1.84 24.03 -20.95
C HIS A 72 2.70 24.77 -21.96
N GLY A 73 4.02 24.55 -21.96
CA GLY A 73 4.92 25.11 -22.98
C GLY A 73 4.65 24.57 -24.39
N GLU A 74 4.41 23.25 -24.52
CA GLU A 74 3.99 22.64 -25.80
C GLU A 74 2.68 23.22 -26.34
N MET A 75 1.78 23.66 -25.45
CA MET A 75 0.52 24.31 -25.79
C MET A 75 0.67 25.85 -26.00
N GLN A 76 1.90 26.37 -25.93
CA GLN A 76 2.24 27.80 -26.12
C GLN A 76 1.55 28.73 -25.09
N PHE A 77 1.34 28.26 -23.85
CA PHE A 77 0.83 29.12 -22.78
C PHE A 77 1.82 30.25 -22.46
N LYS A 78 1.27 31.41 -22.10
CA LYS A 78 2.02 32.56 -21.62
C LYS A 78 2.27 32.46 -20.14
N CYS A 79 3.36 33.06 -19.68
CA CYS A 79 3.63 33.18 -18.26
C CYS A 79 2.45 33.81 -17.51
N THR A 80 1.83 34.81 -18.11
CA THR A 80 0.66 35.54 -17.56
C THR A 80 -0.63 34.72 -17.50
N ASP A 81 -0.73 33.60 -18.21
CA ASP A 81 -1.90 32.71 -18.10
C ASP A 81 -1.96 32.03 -16.76
N CYS A 82 -0.80 31.82 -16.10
CA CYS A 82 -0.70 31.28 -14.74
C CYS A 82 -0.41 32.36 -13.68
N HIS A 83 0.39 33.40 -14.05
CA HIS A 83 0.76 34.53 -13.23
C HIS A 83 -0.05 35.76 -13.59
N ALA A 84 -1.37 35.71 -13.41
CA ALA A 84 -2.32 36.72 -13.89
C ALA A 84 -2.18 38.09 -13.19
N ASP A 85 -1.46 38.16 -12.09
CA ASP A 85 -1.17 39.39 -11.34
C ASP A 85 0.08 40.09 -11.81
N THR A 86 0.72 39.63 -12.92
CA THR A 86 1.90 40.24 -13.52
C THR A 86 1.61 40.82 -14.90
N SER A 87 2.33 41.87 -15.30
CA SER A 87 2.32 42.44 -16.65
C SER A 87 3.69 43.03 -16.93
N VAL A 88 4.15 42.87 -18.20
CA VAL A 88 5.36 43.50 -18.68
C VAL A 88 5.23 45.04 -18.74
N ASP A 89 4.01 45.57 -18.79
CA ASP A 89 3.74 47.01 -18.79
C ASP A 89 3.86 47.65 -17.38
N LYS A 90 3.98 46.84 -16.33
CA LYS A 90 4.05 47.28 -14.95
C LYS A 90 5.30 46.72 -14.26
N LEU A 91 6.46 47.05 -14.77
CA LEU A 91 7.75 46.68 -14.18
C LEU A 91 8.30 47.80 -13.31
N PRO A 92 8.90 47.48 -12.13
CA PRO A 92 8.93 46.15 -11.51
C PRO A 92 7.55 45.71 -11.03
N HIS A 93 7.23 44.44 -11.23
CA HIS A 93 6.01 43.85 -10.69
C HIS A 93 6.18 43.53 -9.16
N PRO A 94 5.09 43.24 -8.38
CA PRO A 94 5.20 42.88 -7.01
C PRO A 94 6.11 41.66 -6.80
N GLU A 95 6.95 41.70 -5.76
CA GLU A 95 7.89 40.60 -5.44
C GLU A 95 7.17 39.32 -5.04
N LYS A 96 6.02 39.44 -4.36
CA LYS A 96 5.20 38.32 -3.93
C LYS A 96 3.96 38.26 -4.81
N LEU A 97 4.00 37.32 -5.74
CA LEU A 97 2.86 37.03 -6.61
C LEU A 97 1.82 36.15 -5.91
N ALA A 98 0.57 36.23 -6.35
CA ALA A 98 -0.42 35.24 -5.99
C ALA A 98 -0.03 33.84 -6.48
N PRO A 99 -0.49 32.78 -5.81
CA PRO A 99 -0.30 31.42 -6.32
C PRO A 99 -0.85 31.27 -7.73
N ALA A 100 -0.15 30.50 -8.58
CA ALA A 100 -0.58 30.25 -9.95
C ALA A 100 -2.04 29.79 -10.03
N ALA A 101 -2.80 30.40 -10.95
CA ALA A 101 -4.26 30.23 -11.04
C ALA A 101 -4.66 28.93 -11.76
N CYS A 102 -4.27 27.77 -11.22
CA CYS A 102 -4.60 26.45 -11.79
C CYS A 102 -6.12 26.26 -11.98
N ILE A 103 -6.93 26.87 -11.10
CA ILE A 103 -8.39 26.77 -11.09
C ILE A 103 -9.03 27.26 -12.39
N SER A 104 -8.40 28.20 -13.09
CA SER A 104 -8.96 28.79 -14.31
C SER A 104 -9.18 27.75 -15.42
N CYS A 105 -8.43 26.66 -15.43
CA CYS A 105 -8.52 25.60 -16.42
C CYS A 105 -8.73 24.21 -15.81
N HIS A 106 -8.31 24.01 -14.55
CA HIS A 106 -8.37 22.71 -13.84
C HIS A 106 -9.36 22.76 -12.65
N GLU A 107 -10.55 23.31 -12.88
CA GLU A 107 -11.56 23.56 -11.85
C GLU A 107 -11.90 22.30 -11.04
N ASP A 108 -12.15 21.17 -11.72
CA ASP A 108 -12.54 19.92 -11.04
C ASP A 108 -11.41 19.37 -10.16
N ALA A 109 -10.16 19.42 -10.63
CA ALA A 109 -9.01 18.97 -9.86
C ALA A 109 -8.76 19.86 -8.62
N VAL A 110 -8.92 21.17 -8.77
CA VAL A 110 -8.77 22.12 -7.66
C VAL A 110 -9.89 21.94 -6.64
N LYS A 111 -11.14 21.79 -7.07
CA LYS A 111 -12.28 21.50 -6.17
C LYS A 111 -12.06 20.21 -5.42
N ALA A 112 -11.64 19.14 -6.09
CA ALA A 112 -11.33 17.87 -5.44
C ALA A 112 -10.20 18.02 -4.43
N TYR A 113 -9.13 18.78 -4.76
CA TYR A 113 -8.02 19.04 -3.85
C TYR A 113 -8.44 19.79 -2.59
N GLN A 114 -9.36 20.77 -2.67
CA GLN A 114 -9.83 21.55 -1.52
C GLN A 114 -10.40 20.68 -0.39
N GLY A 115 -10.99 19.52 -0.71
CA GLY A 115 -11.46 18.54 0.27
C GLY A 115 -10.38 17.65 0.90
N THR A 116 -9.13 17.73 0.43
CA THR A 116 -8.06 16.81 0.83
C THR A 116 -7.48 17.08 2.21
N ALA A 117 -6.78 16.07 2.74
CA ALA A 117 -5.97 16.21 3.96
C ALA A 117 -4.90 17.30 3.81
N HIS A 118 -4.28 17.43 2.61
CA HIS A 118 -3.26 18.43 2.33
C HIS A 118 -3.84 19.85 2.34
N ALA A 119 -4.96 20.09 1.64
CA ALA A 119 -5.62 21.40 1.66
C ALA A 119 -6.08 21.78 3.08
N LYS A 120 -6.76 20.87 3.78
CA LYS A 120 -7.19 21.09 5.18
C LYS A 120 -6.04 21.39 6.13
N ALA A 121 -4.85 20.79 5.89
CA ALA A 121 -3.66 21.08 6.68
C ALA A 121 -3.10 22.49 6.37
N ARG A 122 -3.11 22.90 5.10
CA ARG A 122 -2.71 24.26 4.71
C ARG A 122 -3.63 25.33 5.30
N ASP A 123 -4.93 25.11 5.27
CA ASP A 123 -5.94 26.02 5.86
C ASP A 123 -5.70 26.21 7.37
N LYS A 124 -5.12 25.19 8.04
CA LYS A 124 -4.69 25.26 9.44
C LYS A 124 -3.27 25.87 9.63
N GLY A 125 -2.68 26.43 8.57
CA GLY A 125 -1.37 27.08 8.64
C GLY A 125 -0.17 26.14 8.51
N GLN A 126 -0.37 24.87 8.18
CA GLN A 126 0.75 23.95 7.96
C GLN A 126 1.36 24.18 6.57
N GLY A 127 2.33 25.10 6.49
CA GLY A 127 2.96 25.53 5.24
C GLY A 127 3.68 24.42 4.45
N MET A 128 4.03 23.31 5.10
CA MET A 128 4.68 22.14 4.45
C MET A 128 3.67 21.17 3.79
N ALA A 129 2.36 21.35 3.97
CA ALA A 129 1.39 20.49 3.32
C ALA A 129 1.41 20.71 1.81
N ALA A 130 1.39 19.60 1.05
CA ALA A 130 1.59 19.58 -0.38
C ALA A 130 0.53 20.41 -1.14
N THR A 131 0.98 21.06 -2.19
CA THR A 131 0.17 21.81 -3.17
C THR A 131 0.25 21.14 -4.54
N CYS A 132 -0.37 21.74 -5.54
CA CYS A 132 -0.37 21.20 -6.91
C CYS A 132 1.06 20.99 -7.44
N HIS A 133 1.94 21.97 -7.24
CA HIS A 133 3.30 21.93 -7.77
C HIS A 133 4.22 20.92 -7.08
N ASP A 134 3.94 20.56 -5.85
CA ASP A 134 4.74 19.56 -5.12
C ASP A 134 4.60 18.16 -5.78
N CYS A 135 3.43 17.89 -6.34
CA CYS A 135 3.16 16.64 -7.07
C CYS A 135 3.46 16.74 -8.56
N HIS A 136 3.10 17.87 -9.20
CA HIS A 136 3.14 18.00 -10.66
C HIS A 136 4.40 18.69 -11.19
N GLY A 137 5.15 19.38 -10.36
CA GLY A 137 6.17 20.34 -10.77
C GLY A 137 5.59 21.73 -11.01
N SER A 138 6.44 22.68 -11.40
CA SER A 138 6.04 24.06 -11.64
C SER A 138 6.12 24.42 -13.12
N HIS A 139 7.32 24.65 -13.64
CA HIS A 139 7.56 24.97 -15.03
C HIS A 139 7.94 23.74 -15.88
N ASP A 140 8.07 22.59 -15.24
CA ASP A 140 8.45 21.29 -15.82
C ASP A 140 7.30 20.26 -15.85
N ILE A 141 6.05 20.73 -15.77
CA ILE A 141 4.86 19.87 -15.69
C ILE A 141 4.76 18.99 -16.93
N LYS A 142 4.69 17.67 -16.71
CA LYS A 142 4.58 16.66 -17.77
C LYS A 142 3.29 15.85 -17.64
N ARG A 143 2.84 15.28 -18.77
CA ARG A 143 1.73 14.32 -18.77
C ARG A 143 2.06 13.13 -17.89
N SER A 144 1.10 12.60 -17.16
CA SER A 144 1.33 11.42 -16.30
C SER A 144 1.80 10.17 -17.07
N ALA A 145 1.54 10.11 -18.37
CA ALA A 145 2.06 9.05 -19.24
C ALA A 145 3.56 9.19 -19.56
N ASP A 146 4.13 10.39 -19.42
CA ASP A 146 5.57 10.61 -19.64
C ASP A 146 6.37 9.95 -18.51
N PRO A 147 7.34 9.07 -18.81
CA PRO A 147 8.17 8.42 -17.79
C PRO A 147 8.93 9.39 -16.88
N ALA A 148 9.20 10.61 -17.33
CA ALA A 148 9.86 11.63 -16.53
C ALA A 148 8.89 12.51 -15.71
N SER A 149 7.57 12.27 -15.80
CA SER A 149 6.58 12.98 -14.98
C SER A 149 6.67 12.54 -13.53
N ARG A 150 6.59 13.48 -12.59
CA ARG A 150 6.47 13.17 -11.16
C ARG A 150 5.21 12.36 -10.85
N THR A 151 4.15 12.54 -11.64
CA THR A 151 2.88 11.81 -11.51
C THR A 151 2.80 10.59 -12.42
N ASN A 152 3.92 10.20 -13.07
CA ASN A 152 3.98 8.92 -13.74
C ASN A 152 3.84 7.78 -12.71
N PHE A 153 3.16 6.71 -13.10
CA PHE A 153 2.95 5.53 -12.27
C PHE A 153 4.23 5.06 -11.53
N ALA A 154 5.36 4.98 -12.24
CA ALA A 154 6.63 4.53 -11.67
C ALA A 154 7.24 5.52 -10.67
N ASN A 155 6.86 6.79 -10.70
CA ASN A 155 7.43 7.85 -9.89
C ASN A 155 6.55 8.26 -8.69
N ILE A 156 5.32 7.75 -8.59
CA ILE A 156 4.37 8.10 -7.52
C ILE A 156 4.96 7.84 -6.14
N GLU A 157 5.65 6.72 -5.95
CA GLU A 157 6.28 6.40 -4.66
C GLU A 157 7.29 7.48 -4.25
N ALA A 158 8.20 7.86 -5.16
CA ALA A 158 9.20 8.88 -4.90
C ALA A 158 8.57 10.26 -4.68
N THR A 159 7.52 10.60 -5.44
CA THR A 159 6.81 11.88 -5.32
C THR A 159 6.13 12.03 -3.95
N CYS A 160 5.40 11.02 -3.51
CA CYS A 160 4.79 11.01 -2.17
C CYS A 160 5.86 10.89 -1.07
N GLY A 161 6.87 10.08 -1.33
CA GLY A 161 7.98 9.79 -0.42
C GLY A 161 8.86 11.01 -0.13
N ALA A 162 8.90 12.01 -1.00
CA ALA A 162 9.62 13.26 -0.74
C ALA A 162 9.27 13.90 0.62
N CYS A 163 8.01 13.71 1.06
CA CYS A 163 7.55 14.14 2.38
C CYS A 163 7.27 12.93 3.30
N HIS A 164 6.49 11.93 2.84
CA HIS A 164 6.08 10.78 3.66
C HIS A 164 7.18 9.74 3.90
N GLY A 165 8.33 9.88 3.25
CA GLY A 165 9.57 9.13 3.48
C GLY A 165 10.66 9.93 4.17
N ASN A 166 10.43 11.22 4.42
CA ASN A 166 11.40 12.10 5.07
C ASN A 166 11.14 12.18 6.57
N ASP A 167 11.98 11.53 7.36
CA ASP A 167 11.80 11.42 8.81
C ASP A 167 11.70 12.77 9.52
N LYS A 168 12.41 13.80 9.04
CA LYS A 168 12.30 15.16 9.61
C LYS A 168 10.92 15.78 9.37
N ILE A 169 10.38 15.63 8.16
CA ILE A 169 9.04 16.13 7.82
C ILE A 169 7.99 15.33 8.57
N VAL A 170 8.14 14.01 8.61
CA VAL A 170 7.23 13.10 9.33
C VAL A 170 7.14 13.50 10.81
N GLU A 171 8.27 13.78 11.45
CA GLU A 171 8.32 14.20 12.85
C GLU A 171 7.73 15.61 13.06
N GLN A 172 8.16 16.58 12.26
CA GLN A 172 7.71 17.97 12.39
C GLN A 172 6.22 18.16 12.12
N ALA A 173 5.68 17.44 11.14
CA ALA A 173 4.26 17.49 10.78
C ALA A 173 3.40 16.47 11.55
N HIS A 174 4.01 15.68 12.46
CA HIS A 174 3.33 14.62 13.20
C HIS A 174 2.53 13.67 12.31
N LEU A 175 3.14 13.26 11.18
CA LEU A 175 2.47 12.39 10.22
C LEU A 175 2.26 11.00 10.83
N PRO A 176 1.03 10.46 10.78
CA PRO A 176 0.74 9.16 11.37
C PRO A 176 1.46 8.02 10.60
N GLY A 177 1.93 7.05 11.34
CA GLY A 177 2.50 5.82 10.76
C GLY A 177 4.01 5.86 10.48
N GLY A 178 4.69 6.98 10.71
CA GLY A 178 6.14 7.12 10.49
C GLY A 178 6.51 7.14 9.01
N ASN A 179 7.67 6.58 8.65
CA ASN A 179 8.13 6.50 7.27
C ASN A 179 7.28 5.49 6.46
N ILE A 180 6.24 6.00 5.83
CA ILE A 180 5.27 5.19 5.07
C ILE A 180 5.86 4.74 3.74
N GLN A 181 6.75 5.54 3.13
CA GLN A 181 7.41 5.16 1.89
C GLN A 181 8.24 3.89 2.07
N ALA A 182 9.10 3.83 3.07
CA ALA A 182 9.91 2.65 3.34
C ALA A 182 9.05 1.40 3.57
N LYS A 183 7.95 1.54 4.34
CA LYS A 183 7.01 0.45 4.58
C LYS A 183 6.33 -0.04 3.31
N TYR A 184 5.91 0.89 2.44
CA TYR A 184 5.31 0.53 1.17
C TYR A 184 6.33 -0.12 0.22
N HIS A 185 7.54 0.44 0.13
CA HIS A 185 8.64 -0.10 -0.68
C HIS A 185 8.91 -1.58 -0.35
N ASP A 186 8.98 -1.92 0.93
CA ASP A 186 9.21 -3.30 1.41
C ASP A 186 7.98 -4.21 1.24
N SER A 187 6.81 -3.65 0.92
CA SER A 187 5.59 -4.43 0.72
C SER A 187 5.61 -5.19 -0.61
N ILE A 188 4.76 -6.22 -0.74
CA ILE A 188 4.60 -6.93 -2.01
C ILE A 188 4.14 -5.99 -3.14
N HIS A 189 3.36 -4.96 -2.85
CA HIS A 189 2.90 -4.00 -3.83
C HIS A 189 4.03 -3.08 -4.31
N GLY A 190 4.86 -2.56 -3.40
CA GLY A 190 6.04 -1.76 -3.75
C GLY A 190 7.04 -2.55 -4.58
N GLN A 191 7.37 -3.76 -4.14
CA GLN A 191 8.24 -4.67 -4.89
C GLN A 191 7.73 -5.00 -6.30
N LEU A 192 6.41 -5.08 -6.50
CA LEU A 192 5.83 -5.29 -7.83
C LEU A 192 5.96 -4.05 -8.71
N VAL A 193 5.87 -2.84 -8.17
CA VAL A 193 6.08 -1.59 -8.94
C VAL A 193 7.52 -1.47 -9.40
N GLU A 194 8.49 -1.75 -8.52
CA GLU A 194 9.93 -1.73 -8.87
C GLU A 194 10.33 -2.85 -9.81
N GLY A 195 9.75 -4.03 -9.62
CA GLY A 195 10.06 -5.21 -10.40
C GLY A 195 9.70 -5.01 -11.87
N LYS A 196 10.59 -5.43 -12.78
CA LYS A 196 10.31 -5.50 -14.23
C LYS A 196 9.39 -6.69 -14.56
N SER A 197 8.35 -6.87 -13.77
CA SER A 197 7.34 -7.92 -13.93
C SER A 197 6.26 -7.46 -14.91
N VAL A 198 5.62 -8.39 -15.59
CA VAL A 198 4.43 -8.12 -16.42
C VAL A 198 3.28 -7.51 -15.60
N TYR A 199 3.31 -7.65 -14.28
CA TYR A 199 2.34 -7.08 -13.34
C TYR A 199 2.72 -5.68 -12.84
N SER A 200 3.92 -5.17 -13.16
CA SER A 200 4.38 -3.86 -12.63
C SER A 200 3.43 -2.74 -12.97
N ALA A 201 2.93 -2.69 -14.19
CA ALA A 201 1.98 -1.65 -14.65
C ALA A 201 0.60 -1.71 -14.01
N SER A 202 0.24 -2.82 -13.37
CA SER A 202 -1.05 -3.03 -12.67
C SER A 202 -0.92 -3.08 -11.16
N ALA A 203 0.30 -3.00 -10.62
CA ALA A 203 0.52 -2.96 -9.18
C ALA A 203 -0.03 -1.64 -8.59
N PRO A 204 -0.68 -1.65 -7.42
CA PRO A 204 -1.22 -0.43 -6.85
C PRO A 204 -0.10 0.47 -6.31
N THR A 205 -0.18 1.76 -6.60
CA THR A 205 0.65 2.82 -6.01
C THR A 205 -0.11 3.54 -4.88
N CYS A 206 0.51 4.54 -4.26
CA CYS A 206 -0.13 5.34 -3.21
C CYS A 206 -1.50 5.88 -3.67
N THR A 207 -1.58 6.41 -4.90
CA THR A 207 -2.81 6.99 -5.45
C THR A 207 -3.89 5.96 -5.76
N SER A 208 -3.54 4.69 -5.95
CA SER A 208 -4.51 3.63 -6.19
C SER A 208 -5.41 3.38 -4.98
N CYS A 209 -4.85 3.53 -3.78
CA CYS A 209 -5.58 3.38 -2.52
C CYS A 209 -6.14 4.71 -2.00
N HIS A 210 -5.33 5.77 -2.02
CA HIS A 210 -5.67 7.06 -1.41
C HIS A 210 -6.39 8.03 -2.34
N GLY A 211 -6.41 7.78 -3.66
CA GLY A 211 -6.80 8.74 -4.67
C GLY A 211 -5.65 9.69 -5.03
N ALA A 212 -5.87 10.56 -6.02
CA ALA A 212 -4.90 11.56 -6.45
C ALA A 212 -5.29 12.97 -5.99
N HIS A 213 -6.39 13.52 -6.53
CA HIS A 213 -6.89 14.85 -6.18
C HIS A 213 -7.92 14.85 -5.06
N SER A 214 -8.28 13.67 -4.51
CA SER A 214 -9.28 13.50 -3.45
C SER A 214 -8.74 12.72 -2.26
N ILE A 215 -7.48 12.97 -1.88
CA ILE A 215 -6.81 12.30 -0.75
C ILE A 215 -7.45 12.76 0.56
N GLN A 216 -8.35 11.94 1.11
CA GLN A 216 -9.09 12.27 2.34
C GLN A 216 -8.51 11.57 3.56
N PRO A 217 -8.59 12.17 4.76
CA PRO A 217 -8.28 11.50 6.01
C PRO A 217 -9.14 10.22 6.15
N LYS A 218 -8.58 9.17 6.76
CA LYS A 218 -9.32 7.92 7.03
C LYS A 218 -10.56 8.09 7.91
N SER A 219 -10.69 9.21 8.62
CA SER A 219 -11.84 9.56 9.44
C SER A 219 -13.04 10.08 8.64
N GLU A 220 -12.82 10.49 7.40
CA GLU A 220 -13.89 10.98 6.53
C GLU A 220 -14.60 9.80 5.88
N ALA A 221 -15.93 9.82 5.87
CA ALA A 221 -16.74 8.71 5.35
C ALA A 221 -16.47 8.43 3.85
N ASP A 222 -16.20 9.48 3.08
CA ASP A 222 -15.93 9.41 1.64
C ASP A 222 -14.48 9.02 1.32
N SER A 223 -13.62 8.91 2.33
CA SER A 223 -12.24 8.48 2.12
C SER A 223 -12.19 7.05 1.58
N ARG A 224 -11.42 6.82 0.52
CA ARG A 224 -11.20 5.48 -0.01
C ARG A 224 -10.54 4.54 1.02
N VAL A 225 -9.84 5.12 1.99
CA VAL A 225 -9.18 4.39 3.08
C VAL A 225 -9.94 4.53 4.42
N ALA A 226 -11.18 5.04 4.41
CA ALA A 226 -12.08 4.90 5.55
C ALA A 226 -12.37 3.41 5.79
N ARG A 227 -12.52 3.02 7.07
CA ARG A 227 -12.67 1.61 7.45
C ARG A 227 -13.75 0.88 6.64
N ALA A 228 -14.91 1.48 6.49
CA ALA A 228 -16.02 0.89 5.72
C ALA A 228 -15.70 0.70 4.23
N ASN A 229 -14.80 1.52 3.68
CA ASN A 229 -14.47 1.54 2.25
C ASN A 229 -13.26 0.64 1.90
N ILE A 230 -12.48 0.20 2.89
CA ILE A 230 -11.30 -0.67 2.68
C ILE A 230 -11.62 -1.90 1.82
N PRO A 231 -12.69 -2.68 2.07
CA PRO A 231 -12.99 -3.83 1.24
C PRO A 231 -13.27 -3.46 -0.23
N SER A 232 -13.90 -2.33 -0.48
CA SER A 232 -14.16 -1.85 -1.84
C SER A 232 -12.89 -1.35 -2.53
N THR A 233 -12.03 -0.67 -1.79
CA THR A 233 -10.73 -0.19 -2.30
C THR A 233 -9.81 -1.36 -2.66
N CYS A 234 -9.65 -2.34 -1.79
CA CYS A 234 -8.87 -3.55 -2.10
C CYS A 234 -9.54 -4.39 -3.19
N GLY A 235 -10.86 -4.51 -3.11
CA GLY A 235 -11.70 -5.28 -4.05
C GLY A 235 -11.74 -4.73 -5.46
N SER A 236 -11.28 -3.49 -5.70
CA SER A 236 -11.14 -2.96 -7.07
C SER A 236 -10.17 -3.80 -7.93
N CYS A 237 -9.22 -4.46 -7.29
CA CYS A 237 -8.28 -5.41 -7.92
C CYS A 237 -8.52 -6.85 -7.41
N HIS A 238 -8.77 -7.03 -6.10
CA HIS A 238 -8.97 -8.32 -5.44
C HIS A 238 -10.47 -8.67 -5.34
N GLN A 239 -11.17 -8.69 -6.48
CA GLN A 239 -12.62 -8.90 -6.55
C GLN A 239 -13.08 -10.23 -5.96
N ARG A 240 -12.30 -11.30 -6.21
CA ARG A 240 -12.62 -12.65 -5.72
C ARG A 240 -12.59 -12.68 -4.18
N GLU A 241 -11.52 -12.16 -3.60
CA GLU A 241 -11.31 -12.12 -2.15
C GLU A 241 -12.38 -11.27 -1.48
N LYS A 242 -12.72 -10.11 -2.07
CA LYS A 242 -13.83 -9.27 -1.59
C LYS A 242 -15.18 -10.00 -1.63
N THR A 243 -15.48 -10.67 -2.75
CA THR A 243 -16.76 -11.40 -2.90
C THR A 243 -16.90 -12.51 -1.86
N VAL A 244 -15.79 -13.18 -1.54
CA VAL A 244 -15.75 -14.24 -0.52
C VAL A 244 -15.85 -13.63 0.89
N PHE A 245 -15.11 -12.55 1.16
CA PHE A 245 -15.16 -11.82 2.42
C PHE A 245 -16.57 -11.31 2.75
N ASP A 246 -17.27 -10.71 1.77
CA ASP A 246 -18.60 -10.15 1.95
C ASP A 246 -19.63 -11.22 2.38
N LYS A 247 -19.41 -12.49 2.04
CA LYS A 247 -20.26 -13.64 2.42
C LYS A 247 -19.88 -14.22 3.80
N GLY A 248 -18.68 -13.91 4.28
CA GLY A 248 -18.21 -14.36 5.59
C GLY A 248 -18.79 -13.55 6.74
N ARG A 249 -18.62 -14.03 7.96
CA ARG A 249 -19.12 -13.36 9.18
C ARG A 249 -18.59 -11.95 9.34
N HIS A 250 -17.32 -11.72 9.06
CA HIS A 250 -16.68 -10.41 9.20
C HIS A 250 -17.27 -9.40 8.22
N GLY A 251 -17.36 -9.75 6.94
CA GLY A 251 -17.94 -8.90 5.91
C GLY A 251 -19.42 -8.59 6.17
N ALA A 252 -20.21 -9.62 6.55
CA ALA A 252 -21.61 -9.44 6.89
C ALA A 252 -21.79 -8.48 8.09
N GLN A 253 -20.93 -8.56 9.12
CA GLN A 253 -20.98 -7.61 10.25
C GLN A 253 -20.62 -6.19 9.84
N LEU A 254 -19.60 -6.03 8.98
CA LEU A 254 -19.23 -4.70 8.47
C LEU A 254 -20.39 -4.06 7.68
N GLN A 255 -21.10 -4.85 6.87
CA GLN A 255 -22.27 -4.38 6.10
C GLN A 255 -23.43 -3.92 6.97
N THR A 256 -23.56 -4.43 8.21
CA THR A 256 -24.55 -3.93 9.19
C THR A 256 -24.10 -2.65 9.91
N GLY A 257 -22.95 -2.08 9.53
CA GLY A 257 -22.39 -0.88 10.16
C GLY A 257 -21.55 -1.16 11.40
N ASN A 258 -21.24 -2.42 11.70
CA ASN A 258 -20.37 -2.76 12.83
C ASN A 258 -18.90 -2.41 12.50
N THR A 259 -18.45 -1.23 12.96
CA THR A 259 -17.09 -0.75 12.74
C THR A 259 -16.01 -1.53 13.51
N ALA A 260 -16.38 -2.39 14.47
CA ALA A 260 -15.46 -3.30 15.15
C ALA A 260 -15.14 -4.55 14.31
N ALA A 261 -15.95 -4.84 13.27
CA ALA A 261 -15.66 -5.96 12.37
C ALA A 261 -14.32 -5.72 11.63
N PRO A 262 -13.46 -6.73 11.49
CA PRO A 262 -12.18 -6.56 10.81
C PRO A 262 -12.37 -6.30 9.31
N VAL A 263 -11.43 -5.55 8.74
CA VAL A 263 -11.31 -5.29 7.31
C VAL A 263 -9.98 -5.84 6.78
N CYS A 264 -9.76 -5.77 5.48
CA CYS A 264 -8.58 -6.37 4.84
C CYS A 264 -7.26 -5.98 5.52
N SER A 265 -7.12 -4.68 5.87
CA SER A 265 -5.89 -4.16 6.49
C SER A 265 -5.64 -4.63 7.92
N ASP A 266 -6.63 -5.16 8.63
CA ASP A 266 -6.43 -5.66 9.99
C ASP A 266 -5.68 -7.01 10.00
N CYS A 267 -5.79 -7.77 8.90
CA CYS A 267 -5.08 -9.03 8.73
C CYS A 267 -3.83 -8.89 7.85
N HIS A 268 -3.91 -8.08 6.78
CA HIS A 268 -2.84 -7.96 5.78
C HIS A 268 -1.92 -6.75 6.01
N GLY A 269 -2.25 -5.87 6.95
CA GLY A 269 -1.61 -4.57 7.06
C GLY A 269 -2.09 -3.61 5.96
N ALA A 270 -1.61 -2.37 6.00
CA ALA A 270 -1.93 -1.35 4.99
C ALA A 270 -0.74 -1.04 4.10
N HIS A 271 0.39 -0.64 4.69
CA HIS A 271 1.60 -0.28 3.96
C HIS A 271 2.70 -1.34 4.02
N THR A 272 2.52 -2.38 4.84
CA THR A 272 3.47 -3.48 5.05
C THR A 272 2.92 -4.82 4.52
N ILE A 273 2.10 -4.77 3.47
CA ILE A 273 1.43 -5.96 2.94
C ILE A 273 2.46 -6.97 2.46
N GLN A 274 2.46 -8.14 3.07
CA GLN A 274 3.36 -9.23 2.75
C GLN A 274 2.69 -10.26 1.81
N ARG A 275 3.50 -11.11 1.20
CA ARG A 275 3.02 -12.24 0.42
C ARG A 275 2.37 -13.29 1.34
N ALA A 276 1.05 -13.45 1.23
CA ALA A 276 0.25 -14.33 2.10
C ALA A 276 0.63 -15.82 2.04
N SER A 277 1.36 -16.25 1.02
CA SER A 277 1.85 -17.64 0.88
C SER A 277 3.11 -17.94 1.68
N THR A 278 3.75 -16.95 2.30
CA THR A 278 4.98 -17.19 3.06
C THR A 278 4.66 -17.77 4.44
N PRO A 279 5.45 -18.75 4.92
CA PRO A 279 5.29 -19.29 6.25
C PRO A 279 5.39 -18.24 7.37
N ALA A 280 6.25 -17.24 7.19
CA ALA A 280 6.43 -16.15 8.14
C ALA A 280 5.11 -15.36 8.32
N TRP A 281 4.49 -14.93 7.22
CA TRP A 281 3.22 -14.22 7.26
C TRP A 281 2.09 -15.09 7.82
N GLN A 282 2.04 -16.38 7.46
CA GLN A 282 1.02 -17.30 7.98
C GLN A 282 1.10 -17.46 9.51
N ASN A 283 2.28 -17.38 10.08
CA ASN A 283 2.45 -17.38 11.55
C ASN A 283 2.08 -16.01 12.15
N GLU A 284 2.45 -14.92 11.49
CA GLU A 284 2.14 -13.55 11.94
C GLU A 284 0.64 -13.29 11.98
N VAL A 285 -0.12 -13.72 10.96
CA VAL A 285 -1.57 -13.51 10.88
C VAL A 285 -2.35 -14.22 12.00
N VAL A 286 -1.79 -15.24 12.62
CA VAL A 286 -2.37 -15.87 13.83
C VAL A 286 -2.50 -14.84 14.96
N GLY A 287 -1.49 -13.96 15.11
CA GLY A 287 -1.55 -12.84 16.05
C GLY A 287 -2.65 -11.84 15.71
N ALA A 288 -2.86 -11.55 14.44
CA ALA A 288 -3.93 -10.64 14.00
C ALA A 288 -5.33 -11.14 14.40
N CYS A 289 -5.59 -12.45 14.30
CA CYS A 289 -6.82 -13.05 14.83
C CYS A 289 -6.96 -12.84 16.32
N GLY A 290 -5.85 -13.02 17.07
CA GLY A 290 -5.79 -12.89 18.52
C GLY A 290 -6.07 -11.48 19.04
N ASN A 291 -5.90 -10.43 18.24
CA ASN A 291 -6.21 -9.06 18.67
C ASN A 291 -7.69 -8.85 19.04
N CYS A 292 -8.58 -9.69 18.51
CA CYS A 292 -10.01 -9.65 18.81
C CYS A 292 -10.49 -10.96 19.45
N HIS A 293 -9.82 -12.09 19.18
CA HIS A 293 -10.16 -13.43 19.62
C HIS A 293 -9.12 -13.97 20.65
N ASP A 294 -8.86 -13.20 21.70
CA ASP A 294 -7.82 -13.51 22.71
C ASP A 294 -7.99 -14.86 23.37
N ASP A 295 -9.21 -15.21 23.80
CA ASP A 295 -9.49 -16.53 24.38
C ASP A 295 -9.16 -17.69 23.43
N PHE A 296 -9.45 -17.50 22.13
CA PHE A 296 -9.20 -18.54 21.13
C PHE A 296 -7.72 -18.67 20.79
N ILE A 297 -6.97 -17.57 20.71
CA ILE A 297 -5.53 -17.66 20.48
C ILE A 297 -4.82 -18.30 21.67
N THR A 298 -5.26 -17.99 22.89
CA THR A 298 -4.72 -18.62 24.12
C THR A 298 -4.96 -20.12 24.10
N SER A 299 -6.20 -20.56 23.82
CA SER A 299 -6.52 -21.99 23.73
C SER A 299 -5.78 -22.69 22.58
N PHE A 300 -5.68 -22.03 21.40
CA PHE A 300 -4.91 -22.55 20.26
C PHE A 300 -3.44 -22.80 20.62
N ARG A 301 -2.79 -21.86 21.34
CA ARG A 301 -1.39 -21.99 21.76
C ARG A 301 -1.15 -23.17 22.72
N HIS A 302 -2.19 -23.68 23.39
CA HIS A 302 -2.10 -24.89 24.17
C HIS A 302 -2.13 -26.19 23.36
N THR A 303 -2.55 -26.11 22.09
CA THR A 303 -2.56 -27.26 21.17
C THR A 303 -1.19 -27.55 20.58
N TYR A 304 -1.03 -28.76 20.01
CA TYR A 304 0.17 -29.10 19.25
C TYR A 304 0.41 -28.13 18.08
N HIS A 305 -0.64 -27.82 17.29
CA HIS A 305 -0.55 -26.87 16.19
C HIS A 305 -0.06 -25.50 16.65
N GLY A 306 -0.63 -24.98 17.73
CA GLY A 306 -0.24 -23.67 18.26
C GLY A 306 1.18 -23.65 18.79
N LYS A 307 1.62 -24.70 19.51
CA LYS A 307 3.00 -24.79 20.00
C LYS A 307 4.02 -24.84 18.87
N VAL A 308 3.76 -25.63 17.83
CA VAL A 308 4.64 -25.75 16.67
C VAL A 308 4.66 -24.46 15.85
N SER A 309 3.51 -23.77 15.70
CA SER A 309 3.42 -22.45 15.07
C SER A 309 4.27 -21.41 15.82
N THR A 310 4.19 -21.39 17.18
CA THR A 310 4.98 -20.43 17.97
C THR A 310 6.49 -20.68 17.90
N MET A 311 6.91 -21.88 17.53
CA MET A 311 8.32 -22.22 17.25
C MET A 311 8.75 -21.77 15.83
N GLY A 312 7.89 -21.12 15.06
CA GLY A 312 8.20 -20.61 13.72
C GLY A 312 8.06 -21.65 12.59
N PHE A 313 7.47 -22.82 12.87
CA PHE A 313 7.29 -23.84 11.83
C PHE A 313 6.09 -23.52 10.95
N GLY A 314 6.35 -23.10 9.70
CA GLY A 314 5.35 -22.55 8.80
C GLY A 314 4.45 -23.56 8.08
N LYS A 315 4.66 -24.87 8.24
CA LYS A 315 3.82 -25.92 7.61
C LYS A 315 2.87 -26.58 8.62
N VAL A 316 2.40 -25.84 9.58
CA VAL A 316 1.44 -26.28 10.59
C VAL A 316 0.11 -25.59 10.42
N ALA A 317 -0.99 -26.20 10.84
CA ALA A 317 -2.30 -25.59 10.77
C ALA A 317 -2.35 -24.31 11.62
N THR A 318 -2.88 -23.24 11.02
CA THR A 318 -3.19 -21.94 11.64
C THR A 318 -4.71 -21.80 11.79
N CYS A 319 -5.16 -20.66 12.34
CA CYS A 319 -6.60 -20.38 12.45
C CYS A 319 -7.29 -20.48 11.08
N ALA A 320 -6.71 -19.86 10.04
CA ALA A 320 -7.26 -19.87 8.68
C ALA A 320 -7.27 -21.27 8.04
N SER A 321 -6.40 -22.18 8.45
CA SER A 321 -6.37 -23.56 7.92
C SER A 321 -7.65 -24.35 8.28
N CYS A 322 -8.27 -24.01 9.41
CA CYS A 322 -9.49 -24.64 9.87
C CYS A 322 -10.72 -23.79 9.54
N HIS A 323 -10.67 -22.49 9.80
CA HIS A 323 -11.82 -21.58 9.72
C HIS A 323 -12.02 -20.93 8.35
N GLY A 324 -11.11 -21.14 7.39
CA GLY A 324 -11.04 -20.34 6.18
C GLY A 324 -10.37 -18.98 6.42
N ALA A 325 -10.07 -18.26 5.35
CA ALA A 325 -9.39 -16.97 5.41
C ALA A 325 -10.36 -15.79 5.23
N HIS A 326 -11.08 -15.75 4.12
CA HIS A 326 -11.94 -14.62 3.77
C HIS A 326 -13.42 -14.86 4.07
N ASP A 327 -13.90 -16.11 4.05
CA ASP A 327 -15.30 -16.50 4.34
C ASP A 327 -15.46 -17.14 5.72
N VAL A 328 -14.72 -16.67 6.71
CA VAL A 328 -14.82 -17.17 8.08
C VAL A 328 -16.28 -17.18 8.54
N ARG A 329 -16.78 -18.37 8.93
CA ARG A 329 -18.17 -18.63 9.33
C ARG A 329 -18.24 -19.24 10.73
N PRO A 330 -19.31 -18.98 11.50
CA PRO A 330 -19.51 -19.67 12.79
C PRO A 330 -19.71 -21.16 12.55
N ALA A 331 -19.35 -21.98 13.55
CA ALA A 331 -19.50 -23.44 13.47
C ALA A 331 -20.96 -23.92 13.33
N SER A 332 -21.93 -23.05 13.63
CA SER A 332 -23.37 -23.30 13.42
C SER A 332 -23.84 -23.07 11.98
N ASP A 333 -23.02 -22.47 11.11
CA ASP A 333 -23.34 -22.32 9.70
C ASP A 333 -22.98 -23.62 8.97
N PRO A 334 -23.92 -24.28 8.29
CA PRO A 334 -23.63 -25.52 7.54
C PRO A 334 -22.56 -25.38 6.46
N LEU A 335 -22.31 -24.14 5.99
CA LEU A 335 -21.25 -23.85 5.00
C LEU A 335 -19.88 -23.62 5.67
N SER A 336 -19.83 -23.60 7.00
CA SER A 336 -18.57 -23.45 7.72
C SER A 336 -17.68 -24.69 7.55
N THR A 337 -16.40 -24.48 7.30
CA THR A 337 -15.41 -25.57 7.26
C THR A 337 -15.26 -26.27 8.61
N VAL A 338 -15.65 -25.61 9.72
CA VAL A 338 -15.62 -26.16 11.09
C VAL A 338 -17.00 -26.57 11.61
N ALA A 339 -18.03 -26.53 10.77
CA ALA A 339 -19.33 -27.13 11.09
C ALA A 339 -19.14 -28.64 11.42
N PRO A 340 -19.94 -29.21 12.33
CA PRO A 340 -19.80 -30.61 12.71
C PRO A 340 -19.69 -31.59 11.55
N GLU A 341 -20.52 -31.38 10.51
CA GLU A 341 -20.58 -32.18 9.29
C GLU A 341 -19.36 -32.02 8.37
N ASN A 342 -18.70 -30.87 8.39
CA ASN A 342 -17.57 -30.55 7.51
C ASN A 342 -16.21 -30.76 8.19
N ARG A 343 -16.18 -30.81 9.54
CA ARG A 343 -14.94 -30.83 10.34
C ARG A 343 -13.99 -31.97 9.95
N LEU A 344 -14.52 -33.17 9.73
CA LEU A 344 -13.70 -34.31 9.34
C LEU A 344 -12.99 -34.07 8.01
N GLN A 345 -13.70 -33.51 7.03
CA GLN A 345 -13.10 -33.19 5.75
C GLN A 345 -12.02 -32.10 5.87
N THR A 346 -12.26 -31.10 6.69
CA THR A 346 -11.26 -30.06 7.01
C THR A 346 -10.00 -30.65 7.63
N CYS A 347 -10.12 -31.55 8.61
CA CYS A 347 -8.99 -32.24 9.19
C CYS A 347 -8.22 -33.09 8.17
N ARG A 348 -8.94 -33.74 7.23
CA ARG A 348 -8.35 -34.59 6.18
C ARG A 348 -7.52 -33.86 5.15
N THR A 349 -7.63 -32.54 5.03
CA THR A 349 -6.75 -31.76 4.14
C THR A 349 -5.28 -31.93 4.50
N CYS A 350 -4.98 -32.12 5.78
CA CYS A 350 -3.63 -32.35 6.27
C CYS A 350 -3.43 -33.77 6.87
N HIS A 351 -4.52 -34.38 7.40
CA HIS A 351 -4.55 -35.70 8.03
C HIS A 351 -5.37 -36.69 7.21
N PRO A 352 -4.92 -37.18 6.06
CA PRO A 352 -5.74 -37.95 5.10
C PRO A 352 -6.29 -39.25 5.68
N LYS A 353 -5.68 -39.78 6.75
CA LYS A 353 -6.14 -40.99 7.46
C LYS A 353 -7.06 -40.68 8.66
N ALA A 354 -7.45 -39.42 8.89
CA ALA A 354 -8.34 -39.09 9.99
C ALA A 354 -9.69 -39.78 9.86
N GLY A 355 -10.11 -40.46 10.92
CA GLY A 355 -11.42 -41.11 11.07
C GLY A 355 -12.38 -40.25 11.91
N PRO A 356 -13.64 -40.72 12.09
CA PRO A 356 -14.62 -39.98 12.90
C PRO A 356 -14.17 -39.68 14.33
N GLN A 357 -13.40 -40.56 14.93
CA GLN A 357 -12.87 -40.35 16.28
C GLN A 357 -11.85 -39.21 16.37
N PHE A 358 -11.19 -38.86 15.25
CA PHE A 358 -10.22 -37.78 15.21
C PHE A 358 -10.85 -36.40 15.48
N VAL A 359 -12.10 -36.20 15.07
CA VAL A 359 -12.83 -34.92 15.24
C VAL A 359 -13.47 -34.74 16.60
N SER A 360 -13.42 -35.76 17.49
CA SER A 360 -13.89 -35.63 18.86
C SER A 360 -12.91 -34.82 19.72
N TRP A 361 -11.67 -34.61 19.24
CA TRP A 361 -10.69 -33.78 19.92
C TRP A 361 -11.09 -32.29 19.88
N ASP A 362 -10.98 -31.61 21.04
CA ASP A 362 -11.26 -30.17 21.12
C ASP A 362 -10.07 -29.35 20.58
N PRO A 363 -10.22 -28.64 19.47
CA PRO A 363 -9.15 -27.80 18.91
C PRO A 363 -8.90 -26.51 19.71
N HIS A 364 -9.75 -26.20 20.70
CA HIS A 364 -9.65 -25.05 21.59
C HIS A 364 -9.76 -25.46 23.05
N PRO A 365 -8.81 -26.31 23.57
CA PRO A 365 -8.86 -26.78 24.95
C PRO A 365 -8.69 -25.61 25.93
N ARG A 366 -9.45 -25.67 27.02
CA ARG A 366 -9.37 -24.70 28.13
C ARG A 366 -9.01 -25.44 29.42
N PRO A 367 -7.73 -25.79 29.65
CA PRO A 367 -7.31 -26.63 30.79
C PRO A 367 -7.58 -25.99 32.14
N LYS A 368 -7.88 -24.69 32.22
CA LYS A 368 -8.24 -23.99 33.47
C LYS A 368 -9.75 -23.78 33.64
N ASP A 369 -10.57 -24.25 32.70
CA ASP A 369 -12.02 -24.13 32.71
C ASP A 369 -12.61 -25.47 33.23
N LYS A 370 -12.93 -25.50 34.54
CA LYS A 370 -13.50 -26.66 35.24
C LYS A 370 -14.88 -27.04 34.69
N GLU A 371 -15.67 -26.07 34.24
CA GLU A 371 -17.04 -26.33 33.80
C GLU A 371 -17.06 -26.95 32.40
N ARG A 372 -16.06 -26.67 31.58
CA ARG A 372 -15.95 -27.17 30.19
C ARG A 372 -15.41 -28.58 30.12
N ASP A 373 -14.33 -28.90 30.86
CA ASP A 373 -13.69 -30.24 30.91
C ASP A 373 -13.05 -30.49 32.24
N LEU A 374 -13.78 -31.23 33.09
CA LEU A 374 -13.37 -31.57 34.46
C LEU A 374 -12.10 -32.43 34.47
N ILE A 375 -11.96 -33.36 33.54
CA ILE A 375 -10.80 -34.28 33.48
C ILE A 375 -9.56 -33.48 33.09
N LEU A 376 -9.65 -32.66 32.07
CA LEU A 376 -8.54 -31.82 31.61
C LEU A 376 -8.10 -30.83 32.70
N TYR A 377 -9.05 -30.23 33.43
CA TYR A 377 -8.78 -29.33 34.55
C TYR A 377 -7.96 -30.02 35.66
N TRP A 378 -8.41 -31.15 36.15
CA TRP A 378 -7.69 -31.86 37.22
C TRP A 378 -6.36 -32.43 36.74
N THR A 379 -6.28 -32.90 35.53
CA THR A 379 -5.01 -33.34 34.90
C THR A 379 -4.01 -32.19 34.84
N ASN A 380 -4.45 -30.99 34.42
CA ASN A 380 -3.60 -29.81 34.39
C ASN A 380 -3.09 -29.44 35.79
N ILE A 381 -3.96 -29.39 36.81
CA ILE A 381 -3.59 -29.11 38.20
C ILE A 381 -2.58 -30.14 38.69
N PHE A 382 -2.86 -31.43 38.48
CA PHE A 382 -1.93 -32.50 38.88
C PHE A 382 -0.54 -32.32 38.26
N MET A 383 -0.48 -32.03 36.94
CA MET A 383 0.79 -31.85 36.26
C MET A 383 1.54 -30.59 36.74
N GLU A 384 0.84 -29.48 36.98
CA GLU A 384 1.44 -28.28 37.56
C GLU A 384 2.04 -28.54 38.93
N VAL A 385 1.29 -29.19 39.85
CA VAL A 385 1.77 -29.54 41.20
C VAL A 385 2.96 -30.49 41.11
N LEU A 386 2.90 -31.50 40.25
CA LEU A 386 4.01 -32.45 40.06
C LEU A 386 5.29 -31.73 39.60
N LEU A 387 5.18 -30.86 38.58
CA LEU A 387 6.32 -30.11 38.08
C LEU A 387 6.92 -29.20 39.14
N VAL A 388 6.09 -28.43 39.84
CA VAL A 388 6.54 -27.55 40.92
C VAL A 388 7.23 -28.38 42.01
N GLY A 389 6.66 -29.49 42.43
CA GLY A 389 7.23 -30.38 43.42
C GLY A 389 8.60 -30.93 43.01
N VAL A 390 8.74 -31.39 41.77
CA VAL A 390 10.00 -31.91 41.22
C VAL A 390 11.07 -30.79 41.17
N PHE A 391 10.73 -29.62 40.65
CA PHE A 391 11.70 -28.50 40.56
C PHE A 391 12.10 -27.97 41.94
N LEU A 392 11.18 -27.90 42.91
CA LEU A 392 11.50 -27.52 44.28
C LEU A 392 12.42 -28.54 44.92
N PHE A 393 12.13 -29.85 44.80
CA PHE A 393 12.96 -30.89 45.35
C PHE A 393 14.38 -30.88 44.81
N PHE A 394 14.52 -30.91 43.46
CA PHE A 394 15.85 -30.90 42.84
C PHE A 394 16.57 -29.56 42.95
N GLY A 395 15.84 -28.44 42.93
CA GLY A 395 16.38 -27.11 43.17
C GLY A 395 16.98 -27.00 44.56
N LEU A 396 16.23 -27.38 45.59
CA LEU A 396 16.72 -27.40 46.97
C LEU A 396 17.93 -28.33 47.14
N HIS A 397 17.87 -29.52 46.57
CA HIS A 397 18.99 -30.44 46.55
C HIS A 397 20.25 -29.83 45.94
N THR A 398 20.10 -29.19 44.78
CA THR A 398 21.21 -28.52 44.06
C THR A 398 21.82 -27.39 44.89
N VAL A 399 20.98 -26.56 45.52
CA VAL A 399 21.44 -25.45 46.39
C VAL A 399 22.21 -25.99 47.59
N LEU A 400 21.69 -27.02 48.28
CA LEU A 400 22.35 -27.65 49.41
C LEU A 400 23.68 -28.28 49.01
N TRP A 401 23.74 -28.94 47.86
CA TRP A 401 24.98 -29.52 47.30
C TRP A 401 26.02 -28.44 47.00
N ALA A 402 25.59 -27.36 46.32
CA ALA A 402 26.48 -26.20 45.99
C ALA A 402 27.01 -25.53 47.28
N TYR A 403 26.13 -25.30 48.27
CA TYR A 403 26.51 -24.75 49.59
C TYR A 403 27.56 -25.61 50.26
N ARG A 404 27.34 -26.94 50.32
CA ARG A 404 28.31 -27.88 50.89
C ARG A 404 29.66 -27.84 50.14
N GLY A 405 29.64 -27.81 48.82
CA GLY A 405 30.87 -27.71 48.00
C GLY A 405 31.64 -26.40 48.24
N LEU A 406 30.92 -25.28 48.33
CA LEU A 406 31.53 -23.98 48.66
C LEU A 406 32.15 -23.97 50.06
N LYS A 407 31.43 -24.45 51.05
CA LYS A 407 31.93 -24.58 52.46
C LYS A 407 33.20 -25.42 52.52
N GLN A 408 33.25 -26.54 51.81
CA GLN A 408 34.44 -27.40 51.76
C GLN A 408 35.64 -26.72 51.08
N LYS A 409 35.39 -25.90 50.02
CA LYS A 409 36.48 -25.11 49.37
C LYS A 409 37.04 -24.06 50.30
N LEU A 410 36.19 -23.30 51.00
CA LEU A 410 36.63 -22.28 51.96
C LEU A 410 37.45 -22.90 53.11
N GLN A 411 37.01 -24.00 53.69
CA GLN A 411 37.77 -24.72 54.77
C GLN A 411 39.13 -25.23 54.30
N ARG A 412 39.29 -25.57 52.99
CA ARG A 412 40.58 -25.96 52.42
C ARG A 412 41.51 -24.81 52.14
N SER A 413 40.99 -23.59 51.94
CA SER A 413 41.79 -22.39 51.74
C SER A 413 42.36 -21.82 53.04
N ASP A 414 41.60 -21.95 54.15
CA ASP A 414 42.00 -21.46 55.46
C ASP A 414 42.96 -22.41 56.22
N GLY A 415 43.21 -23.61 55.66
CA GLY A 415 44.13 -24.63 56.19
C GLY A 415 45.48 -24.70 55.47
N LYS A 416 45.76 -23.74 54.57
CA LYS A 416 47.07 -23.52 53.96
C LYS A 416 47.61 -22.17 54.41
#